data_7ba281d53ed6388c1c05354d8c27fd73
#
_entry.id   7ba281d53ed6388c1c05354d8c27fd73
#
_cell.length_a   1.000
_cell.length_b   1.000
_cell.length_c   1.000
_cell.angle_alpha   90.00
_cell.angle_beta   90.00
_cell.angle_gamma   90.00
#
_symmetry.space_group_name_H-M   'P 1'
#
loop_
_entity.id
_entity.type
_entity.pdbx_description
1 polymer ?
#
loop_
_entity_poly.entity_id
_entity_poly.type
_entity_poly.pdbx_seq_one_letter_code
_entity_poly.pdbx_strand_id
1 'polypeptide(L)'
;MIRLDGVSKHFDRVAAVDETSFCVERGEVVALLGPSGCGKTTLLRLVAGFERPDVGTVEVAGRTVSGRGSWVPPEKRRVGMVFQDYALFPHLTVAENVGFGLPRRARAGRVSELLAIVGLDTLDARYPHQLSGGQQQRVALARALAPAPELVLLDEPWSNVDPSLRESLRAEVTEIIRPLGITVVLVTHDREEAFSVADRIALMRNGKVVQEGTPEDLYFAPSSRWAAAFVGAGNVLTGRVAGGLVETPIGVFPANGASAALAADVLVRPELLELQPDPAGAGEVVAREFRGHDVFYRVLLDGVELVSHRPSTEVVPLGSRVSIRLHDGHVPVLY
;
A
#
# COMPACT_ATOMS: atom_id res chain seq x y z
N MET A 1 -7.30 14.61 -9.98
CA MET A 1 -8.24 14.89 -8.85
C MET A 1 -7.54 15.58 -7.68
N ILE A 2 -6.41 15.07 -7.21
CA ILE A 2 -5.52 15.70 -6.24
C ILE A 2 -4.24 16.12 -6.95
N ARG A 3 -3.67 17.26 -6.57
CA ARG A 3 -2.32 17.65 -6.96
C ARG A 3 -1.61 18.30 -5.79
N LEU A 4 -0.47 17.77 -5.45
CA LEU A 4 0.49 18.33 -4.50
C LEU A 4 1.69 18.79 -5.31
N ASP A 5 2.18 20.01 -5.07
CA ASP A 5 3.30 20.59 -5.77
C ASP A 5 4.30 21.16 -4.77
N GLY A 6 5.47 20.49 -4.63
CA GLY A 6 6.56 20.85 -3.75
C GLY A 6 6.15 21.02 -2.28
N VAL A 7 5.24 20.17 -1.79
CA VAL A 7 4.66 20.31 -0.45
C VAL A 7 5.65 19.86 0.61
N SER A 8 5.89 20.74 1.60
CA SER A 8 6.69 20.42 2.78
C SER A 8 5.92 20.74 4.06
N LYS A 9 6.13 19.91 5.08
CA LYS A 9 5.59 20.09 6.43
C LYS A 9 6.59 19.65 7.47
N HIS A 10 6.89 20.57 8.38
CA HIS A 10 7.77 20.31 9.51
C HIS A 10 6.98 20.34 10.82
N PHE A 11 7.37 19.47 11.72
CA PHE A 11 7.01 19.55 13.13
C PHE A 11 8.31 19.71 13.90
N ASP A 12 8.49 20.89 14.50
CA ASP A 12 9.75 21.31 15.12
C ASP A 12 10.93 21.19 14.13
N ARG A 13 11.83 20.24 14.38
CA ARG A 13 13.02 20.01 13.54
C ARG A 13 12.87 18.81 12.58
N VAL A 14 11.71 18.16 12.57
CA VAL A 14 11.47 16.97 11.77
C VAL A 14 10.67 17.33 10.53
N ALA A 15 11.21 17.09 9.35
CA ALA A 15 10.48 17.17 8.09
C ALA A 15 9.59 15.91 7.97
N ALA A 16 8.30 16.04 8.29
CA ALA A 16 7.34 14.95 8.15
C ALA A 16 6.95 14.73 6.69
N VAL A 17 6.90 15.80 5.89
CA VAL A 17 6.77 15.77 4.42
C VAL A 17 7.81 16.75 3.88
N ASP A 18 8.57 16.33 2.86
CA ASP A 18 9.71 17.05 2.33
C ASP A 18 9.65 17.14 0.80
N GLU A 19 9.38 18.34 0.29
CA GLU A 19 9.28 18.68 -1.14
C GLU A 19 8.49 17.67 -1.97
N THR A 20 7.42 17.10 -1.40
CA THR A 20 6.64 16.05 -2.06
C THR A 20 5.71 16.62 -3.12
N SER A 21 5.88 16.13 -4.34
CA SER A 21 4.93 16.32 -5.45
C SER A 21 4.24 15.00 -5.76
N PHE A 22 2.91 15.03 -5.90
CA PHE A 22 2.11 13.82 -6.04
C PHE A 22 0.77 14.16 -6.69
N CYS A 23 0.26 13.31 -7.56
CA CYS A 23 -1.04 13.50 -8.19
C CYS A 23 -1.90 12.24 -8.10
N VAL A 24 -3.23 12.43 -8.07
CA VAL A 24 -4.23 11.36 -8.12
C VAL A 24 -5.29 11.75 -9.16
N GLU A 25 -5.58 10.86 -10.07
CA GLU A 25 -6.59 11.07 -11.09
C GLU A 25 -8.00 10.82 -10.55
N ARG A 26 -9.01 11.27 -11.29
CA ARG A 26 -10.41 11.08 -10.91
C ARG A 26 -10.81 9.61 -11.05
N GLY A 27 -11.45 9.05 -10.01
CA GLY A 27 -11.89 7.66 -9.96
C GLY A 27 -10.76 6.65 -9.65
N GLU A 28 -9.53 7.13 -9.45
CA GLU A 28 -8.38 6.30 -9.12
C GLU A 28 -8.36 5.95 -7.63
N VAL A 29 -7.96 4.74 -7.30
CA VAL A 29 -7.65 4.29 -5.94
C VAL A 29 -6.14 4.25 -5.80
N VAL A 30 -5.57 5.16 -5.00
CA VAL A 30 -4.13 5.24 -4.78
C VAL A 30 -3.78 4.92 -3.35
N ALA A 31 -2.78 4.04 -3.13
CA ALA A 31 -2.24 3.77 -1.82
C ALA A 31 -0.96 4.56 -1.56
N LEU A 32 -0.89 5.26 -0.42
CA LEU A 32 0.35 5.76 0.16
C LEU A 32 0.93 4.66 1.05
N LEU A 33 1.98 4.01 0.58
CA LEU A 33 2.62 2.88 1.25
C LEU A 33 3.99 3.28 1.80
N GLY A 34 4.37 2.82 2.98
CA GLY A 34 5.68 3.09 3.56
C GLY A 34 5.77 2.76 5.04
N PRO A 35 6.96 2.78 5.64
CA PRO A 35 7.15 2.46 7.05
C PRO A 35 6.44 3.47 7.97
N SER A 36 6.22 3.07 9.23
CA SER A 36 5.65 3.96 10.23
C SER A 36 6.54 5.21 10.39
N GLY A 37 5.91 6.38 10.53
CA GLY A 37 6.61 7.66 10.67
C GLY A 37 7.20 8.26 9.40
N CYS A 38 7.00 7.68 8.20
CA CYS A 38 7.53 8.25 6.95
C CYS A 38 6.72 9.43 6.38
N GLY A 39 5.62 9.88 7.03
CA GLY A 39 4.86 11.06 6.64
C GLY A 39 3.50 10.83 5.99
N LYS A 40 3.05 9.59 5.78
CA LYS A 40 1.79 9.25 5.09
C LYS A 40 0.55 9.94 5.67
N THR A 41 0.31 9.75 6.98
CA THR A 41 -0.82 10.38 7.69
C THR A 41 -0.72 11.90 7.66
N THR A 42 0.50 12.47 7.73
CA THR A 42 0.71 13.92 7.60
C THR A 42 0.29 14.39 6.20
N LEU A 43 0.71 13.68 5.15
CA LEU A 43 0.32 14.01 3.77
C LEU A 43 -1.21 13.94 3.60
N LEU A 44 -1.84 12.92 4.17
CA LEU A 44 -3.30 12.79 4.17
C LEU A 44 -3.99 13.96 4.88
N ARG A 45 -3.48 14.37 6.05
CA ARG A 45 -4.00 15.50 6.82
C ARG A 45 -3.82 16.84 6.11
N LEU A 46 -2.75 17.02 5.34
CA LEU A 46 -2.55 18.19 4.48
C LEU A 46 -3.62 18.26 3.38
N VAL A 47 -3.97 17.13 2.75
CA VAL A 47 -5.05 17.05 1.75
C VAL A 47 -6.42 17.30 2.41
N ALA A 48 -6.68 16.70 3.56
CA ALA A 48 -7.93 16.86 4.31
C ALA A 48 -8.12 18.29 4.87
N GLY A 49 -7.01 19.01 5.13
CA GLY A 49 -7.03 20.37 5.70
C GLY A 49 -6.92 20.43 7.21
N PHE A 50 -6.59 19.32 7.87
CA PHE A 50 -6.27 19.29 9.29
C PHE A 50 -4.89 19.86 9.59
N GLU A 51 -4.00 19.87 8.57
CA GLU A 51 -2.68 20.47 8.62
C GLU A 51 -2.52 21.49 7.49
N ARG A 52 -1.63 22.49 7.70
CA ARG A 52 -1.22 23.44 6.67
C ARG A 52 0.19 23.09 6.21
N PRO A 53 0.47 23.10 4.89
CA PRO A 53 1.83 22.99 4.42
C PRO A 53 2.62 24.25 4.80
N ASP A 54 3.91 24.08 5.09
CA ASP A 54 4.82 25.18 5.31
C ASP A 54 5.26 25.77 3.96
N VAL A 55 5.41 24.89 2.94
CA VAL A 55 5.78 25.26 1.57
C VAL A 55 4.93 24.42 0.60
N GLY A 56 4.79 24.91 -0.63
CA GLY A 56 4.08 24.21 -1.69
C GLY A 56 2.58 24.48 -1.75
N THR A 57 1.89 23.75 -2.60
CA THR A 57 0.45 23.91 -2.82
C THR A 57 -0.27 22.57 -2.83
N VAL A 58 -1.52 22.58 -2.36
CA VAL A 58 -2.44 21.45 -2.40
C VAL A 58 -3.66 21.86 -3.20
N GLU A 59 -3.98 21.09 -4.23
CA GLU A 59 -5.20 21.24 -5.02
C GLU A 59 -6.08 20.00 -4.87
N VAL A 60 -7.39 20.23 -4.74
CA VAL A 60 -8.43 19.19 -4.73
C VAL A 60 -9.51 19.57 -5.72
N ALA A 61 -9.86 18.68 -6.62
CA ALA A 61 -10.86 18.89 -7.67
C ALA A 61 -10.63 20.18 -8.52
N GLY A 62 -9.35 20.45 -8.86
CA GLY A 62 -8.95 21.63 -9.65
C GLY A 62 -8.98 22.95 -8.87
N ARG A 63 -9.21 22.91 -7.56
CA ARG A 63 -9.21 24.08 -6.69
C ARG A 63 -8.02 24.03 -5.73
N THR A 64 -7.23 25.10 -5.66
CA THR A 64 -6.20 25.27 -4.64
C THR A 64 -6.84 25.38 -3.26
N VAL A 65 -6.60 24.41 -2.39
CA VAL A 65 -7.16 24.33 -1.03
C VAL A 65 -6.15 24.70 0.06
N SER A 66 -4.84 24.69 -0.26
CA SER A 66 -3.77 25.17 0.63
C SER A 66 -2.58 25.71 -0.18
N GLY A 67 -1.91 26.74 0.31
CA GLY A 67 -0.67 27.32 -0.25
C GLY A 67 -0.79 28.83 -0.47
N ARG A 68 0.35 29.55 -0.51
CA ARG A 68 0.52 30.99 -0.82
C ARG A 68 -0.64 31.89 -0.33
N GLY A 69 -0.95 31.86 0.98
CA GLY A 69 -2.00 32.69 1.58
C GLY A 69 -3.43 32.15 1.45
N SER A 70 -3.63 31.04 0.75
CA SER A 70 -4.92 30.36 0.66
C SER A 70 -4.98 29.18 1.63
N TRP A 71 -6.09 29.06 2.37
CA TRP A 71 -6.39 27.87 3.16
C TRP A 71 -7.90 27.67 3.27
N VAL A 72 -8.34 26.54 2.79
CA VAL A 72 -9.74 26.09 2.86
C VAL A 72 -9.84 25.14 4.04
N PRO A 73 -10.72 25.41 5.04
CA PRO A 73 -10.90 24.52 6.17
C PRO A 73 -11.49 23.16 5.75
N PRO A 74 -11.28 22.07 6.54
CA PRO A 74 -11.65 20.71 6.18
C PRO A 74 -13.10 20.55 5.70
N GLU A 75 -14.06 21.15 6.42
CA GLU A 75 -15.49 21.04 6.14
C GLU A 75 -15.92 21.67 4.78
N LYS A 76 -15.04 22.47 4.17
CA LYS A 76 -15.28 23.11 2.86
C LYS A 76 -14.49 22.48 1.71
N ARG A 77 -13.71 21.42 1.97
CA ARG A 77 -12.89 20.75 0.94
C ARG A 77 -13.65 19.69 0.15
N ARG A 78 -14.84 19.30 0.58
CA ARG A 78 -15.65 18.21 -0.02
C ARG A 78 -14.88 16.87 -0.06
N VAL A 79 -14.14 16.60 1.01
CA VAL A 79 -13.36 15.39 1.21
C VAL A 79 -13.99 14.58 2.34
N GLY A 80 -14.27 13.31 2.09
CA GLY A 80 -14.64 12.35 3.12
C GLY A 80 -13.38 11.78 3.76
N MET A 81 -13.43 11.49 5.06
CA MET A 81 -12.29 10.87 5.75
C MET A 81 -12.76 9.76 6.69
N VAL A 82 -12.08 8.62 6.61
CA VAL A 82 -12.17 7.52 7.57
C VAL A 82 -10.85 7.51 8.35
N PHE A 83 -10.94 7.69 9.66
CA PHE A 83 -9.81 7.69 10.57
C PHE A 83 -9.46 6.27 11.02
N GLN A 84 -8.26 6.07 11.49
CA GLN A 84 -7.74 4.79 11.96
C GLN A 84 -8.58 4.15 13.08
N ASP A 85 -9.13 4.96 13.98
CA ASP A 85 -10.01 4.56 15.09
C ASP A 85 -11.51 4.69 14.74
N TYR A 86 -11.80 4.85 13.42
CA TYR A 86 -13.13 5.12 12.86
C TYR A 86 -13.78 6.42 13.34
N ALA A 87 -13.38 6.96 14.47
CA ALA A 87 -13.87 8.20 15.10
C ALA A 87 -15.41 8.30 15.11
N LEU A 88 -16.11 7.19 15.38
CA LEU A 88 -17.57 7.19 15.52
C LEU A 88 -17.98 7.90 16.81
N PHE A 89 -19.07 8.64 16.74
CA PHE A 89 -19.65 9.28 17.91
C PHE A 89 -20.35 8.23 18.79
N PRO A 90 -19.83 7.91 19.98
CA PRO A 90 -20.30 6.77 20.78
C PRO A 90 -21.71 6.95 21.34
N HIS A 91 -22.18 8.19 21.44
CA HIS A 91 -23.50 8.58 21.95
C HIS A 91 -24.57 8.71 20.85
N LEU A 92 -24.20 8.52 19.59
CA LEU A 92 -25.10 8.56 18.43
C LEU A 92 -25.30 7.15 17.89
N THR A 93 -26.49 6.88 17.38
CA THR A 93 -26.82 5.64 16.67
C THR A 93 -26.07 5.56 15.33
N VAL A 94 -26.13 4.41 14.66
CA VAL A 94 -25.59 4.21 13.30
C VAL A 94 -26.17 5.23 12.33
N ALA A 95 -27.51 5.36 12.29
CA ALA A 95 -28.18 6.33 11.42
C ALA A 95 -27.78 7.78 11.72
N GLU A 96 -27.64 8.13 13.01
CA GLU A 96 -27.21 9.46 13.41
C GLU A 96 -25.75 9.74 13.09
N ASN A 97 -24.86 8.75 13.24
CA ASN A 97 -23.46 8.85 12.81
C ASN A 97 -23.35 9.12 11.30
N VAL A 98 -24.01 8.30 10.47
CA VAL A 98 -24.00 8.47 9.00
C VAL A 98 -24.62 9.81 8.61
N GLY A 99 -25.73 10.19 9.24
CA GLY A 99 -26.45 11.45 8.96
C GLY A 99 -25.83 12.70 9.57
N PHE A 100 -24.73 12.61 10.34
CA PHE A 100 -24.22 13.73 11.16
C PHE A 100 -23.93 14.99 10.34
N GLY A 101 -23.27 14.87 9.20
CA GLY A 101 -22.93 15.99 8.31
C GLY A 101 -24.04 16.42 7.34
N LEU A 102 -25.21 15.78 7.37
CA LEU A 102 -26.27 16.04 6.40
C LEU A 102 -27.31 17.06 6.90
N PRO A 103 -27.83 17.91 6.00
CA PRO A 103 -28.99 18.75 6.29
C PRO A 103 -30.21 17.88 6.67
N ARG A 104 -31.01 18.31 7.65
CA ARG A 104 -32.15 17.54 8.19
C ARG A 104 -33.08 16.96 7.11
N ARG A 105 -33.38 17.75 6.06
CA ARG A 105 -34.30 17.36 4.97
C ARG A 105 -33.75 16.27 4.05
N ALA A 106 -32.43 16.12 3.93
CA ALA A 106 -31.80 15.12 3.09
C ALA A 106 -31.39 13.86 3.87
N ARG A 107 -31.44 13.91 5.22
CA ARG A 107 -30.86 12.92 6.09
C ARG A 107 -31.48 11.54 5.93
N ALA A 108 -32.82 11.42 6.05
CA ALA A 108 -33.47 10.12 6.10
C ALA A 108 -33.24 9.29 4.83
N GLY A 109 -33.51 9.84 3.65
CA GLY A 109 -33.32 9.12 2.39
C GLY A 109 -31.89 8.76 2.10
N ARG A 110 -30.93 9.70 2.32
CA ARG A 110 -29.50 9.45 2.06
C ARG A 110 -28.89 8.46 3.05
N VAL A 111 -29.30 8.49 4.32
CA VAL A 111 -28.86 7.52 5.34
C VAL A 111 -29.34 6.12 4.98
N SER A 112 -30.62 5.95 4.64
CA SER A 112 -31.17 4.64 4.25
C SER A 112 -30.46 4.07 3.02
N GLU A 113 -30.23 4.89 1.99
CA GLU A 113 -29.47 4.51 0.79
C GLU A 113 -28.06 4.00 1.14
N LEU A 114 -27.33 4.76 1.95
CA LEU A 114 -25.95 4.42 2.31
C LEU A 114 -25.87 3.18 3.21
N LEU A 115 -26.80 3.04 4.15
CA LEU A 115 -26.86 1.84 4.99
C LEU A 115 -27.13 0.58 4.16
N ALA A 116 -27.99 0.67 3.14
CA ALA A 116 -28.19 -0.41 2.18
C ALA A 116 -26.91 -0.72 1.38
N ILE A 117 -26.19 0.31 0.88
CA ILE A 117 -24.94 0.14 0.14
C ILE A 117 -23.88 -0.58 0.99
N VAL A 118 -23.76 -0.24 2.27
CA VAL A 118 -22.77 -0.86 3.17
C VAL A 118 -23.30 -2.11 3.90
N GLY A 119 -24.51 -2.59 3.58
CA GLY A 119 -25.11 -3.80 4.16
C GLY A 119 -25.41 -3.70 5.65
N LEU A 120 -25.86 -2.52 6.13
CA LEU A 120 -26.17 -2.23 7.53
C LEU A 120 -27.60 -1.68 7.74
N ASP A 121 -28.49 -1.91 6.80
CA ASP A 121 -29.87 -1.40 6.78
C ASP A 121 -30.72 -1.85 7.97
N THR A 122 -30.39 -2.98 8.61
CA THR A 122 -31.07 -3.49 9.81
C THR A 122 -30.45 -3.03 11.13
N LEU A 123 -29.36 -2.24 11.08
CA LEU A 123 -28.60 -1.84 12.27
C LEU A 123 -28.66 -0.34 12.57
N ASP A 124 -29.54 0.38 11.92
CA ASP A 124 -29.68 1.84 11.96
C ASP A 124 -29.84 2.43 13.37
N ALA A 125 -30.57 1.72 14.25
CA ALA A 125 -30.82 2.09 15.64
C ALA A 125 -29.73 1.65 16.64
N ARG A 126 -28.72 0.87 16.20
CA ARG A 126 -27.62 0.40 17.05
C ARG A 126 -26.63 1.53 17.35
N TYR A 127 -25.94 1.40 18.49
CA TYR A 127 -24.82 2.27 18.88
C TYR A 127 -23.47 1.63 18.47
N PRO A 128 -22.39 2.42 18.30
CA PRO A 128 -21.09 1.90 17.91
C PRO A 128 -20.57 0.74 18.77
N HIS A 129 -20.76 0.80 20.09
CA HIS A 129 -20.32 -0.27 21.01
C HIS A 129 -21.09 -1.59 20.86
N GLN A 130 -22.16 -1.63 20.08
CA GLN A 130 -22.96 -2.82 19.77
C GLN A 130 -22.58 -3.46 18.44
N LEU A 131 -21.56 -2.92 17.76
CA LEU A 131 -21.11 -3.34 16.44
C LEU A 131 -19.75 -4.05 16.49
N SER A 132 -19.53 -4.99 15.57
CA SER A 132 -18.18 -5.51 15.32
C SER A 132 -17.28 -4.44 14.70
N GLY A 133 -15.96 -4.63 14.76
CA GLY A 133 -14.99 -3.69 14.16
C GLY A 133 -15.25 -3.45 12.66
N GLY A 134 -15.54 -4.49 11.88
CA GLY A 134 -15.89 -4.35 10.46
C GLY A 134 -17.20 -3.60 10.23
N GLN A 135 -18.21 -3.79 11.10
CA GLN A 135 -19.43 -3.00 11.05
C GLN A 135 -19.17 -1.53 11.37
N GLN A 136 -18.34 -1.24 12.38
CA GLN A 136 -17.93 0.14 12.71
C GLN A 136 -17.21 0.81 11.54
N GLN A 137 -16.32 0.08 10.88
CA GLN A 137 -15.64 0.56 9.67
C GLN A 137 -16.62 0.92 8.56
N ARG A 138 -17.60 0.05 8.28
CA ARG A 138 -18.64 0.31 7.26
C ARG A 138 -19.52 1.50 7.63
N VAL A 139 -19.82 1.73 8.91
CA VAL A 139 -20.50 2.95 9.37
C VAL A 139 -19.63 4.19 9.12
N ALA A 140 -18.33 4.14 9.44
CA ALA A 140 -17.41 5.25 9.20
C ALA A 140 -17.29 5.56 7.71
N LEU A 141 -17.24 4.54 6.85
CA LEU A 141 -17.24 4.70 5.39
C LEU A 141 -18.55 5.34 4.92
N ALA A 142 -19.71 4.84 5.35
CA ALA A 142 -21.01 5.43 5.02
C ALA A 142 -21.10 6.91 5.45
N ARG A 143 -20.62 7.24 6.65
CA ARG A 143 -20.53 8.62 7.13
C ARG A 143 -19.63 9.50 6.25
N ALA A 144 -18.49 8.98 5.82
CA ALA A 144 -17.58 9.69 4.94
C ALA A 144 -18.20 9.92 3.54
N LEU A 145 -19.01 8.99 3.05
CA LEU A 145 -19.72 9.06 1.76
C LEU A 145 -21.00 9.90 1.80
N ALA A 146 -21.55 10.15 2.99
CA ALA A 146 -22.85 10.80 3.13
C ALA A 146 -22.95 12.19 2.47
N PRO A 147 -21.96 13.09 2.59
CA PRO A 147 -21.98 14.39 1.93
C PRO A 147 -21.74 14.36 0.42
N ALA A 148 -21.68 13.17 -0.20
CA ALA A 148 -21.30 12.98 -1.61
C ALA A 148 -19.94 13.67 -1.91
N PRO A 149 -18.85 13.25 -1.27
CA PRO A 149 -17.54 13.85 -1.48
C PRO A 149 -17.00 13.52 -2.86
N GLU A 150 -16.05 14.35 -3.35
CA GLU A 150 -15.33 14.07 -4.59
C GLU A 150 -14.11 13.15 -4.37
N LEU A 151 -13.67 13.04 -3.10
CA LEU A 151 -12.50 12.31 -2.66
C LEU A 151 -12.77 11.68 -1.30
N VAL A 152 -12.37 10.43 -1.11
CA VAL A 152 -12.35 9.75 0.18
C VAL A 152 -10.91 9.43 0.57
N LEU A 153 -10.56 9.77 1.81
CA LEU A 153 -9.27 9.49 2.43
C LEU A 153 -9.46 8.41 3.49
N LEU A 154 -8.66 7.34 3.42
CA LEU A 154 -8.70 6.22 4.36
C LEU A 154 -7.34 6.17 5.09
N ASP A 155 -7.34 6.45 6.40
CA ASP A 155 -6.13 6.44 7.23
C ASP A 155 -6.04 5.12 7.99
N GLU A 156 -5.19 4.18 7.53
CA GLU A 156 -4.97 2.83 8.08
C GLU A 156 -6.29 2.11 8.46
N PRO A 157 -7.24 1.97 7.53
CA PRO A 157 -8.63 1.58 7.86
C PRO A 157 -8.76 0.17 8.43
N TRP A 158 -7.77 -0.71 8.26
CA TRP A 158 -7.81 -2.11 8.76
C TRP A 158 -6.83 -2.39 9.90
N SER A 159 -6.12 -1.37 10.43
CA SER A 159 -5.12 -1.55 11.48
C SER A 159 -5.69 -2.13 12.78
N ASN A 160 -6.94 -1.78 13.12
CA ASN A 160 -7.63 -2.20 14.35
C ASN A 160 -8.50 -3.45 14.15
N VAL A 161 -8.35 -4.15 13.01
CA VAL A 161 -9.10 -5.36 12.69
C VAL A 161 -8.23 -6.61 12.92
N ASP A 162 -8.86 -7.68 13.39
CA ASP A 162 -8.23 -8.98 13.51
C ASP A 162 -7.63 -9.41 12.15
N PRO A 163 -6.36 -9.87 12.11
CA PRO A 163 -5.71 -10.30 10.86
C PRO A 163 -6.51 -11.30 10.04
N SER A 164 -7.23 -12.22 10.70
CA SER A 164 -8.06 -13.24 10.02
C SER A 164 -9.26 -12.65 9.26
N LEU A 165 -9.70 -11.44 9.61
CA LEU A 165 -10.83 -10.75 8.98
C LEU A 165 -10.40 -9.67 7.99
N ARG A 166 -9.12 -9.31 7.93
CA ARG A 166 -8.65 -8.18 7.10
C ARG A 166 -8.93 -8.40 5.62
N GLU A 167 -8.69 -9.62 5.12
CA GLU A 167 -8.88 -9.96 3.71
C GLU A 167 -10.36 -9.80 3.28
N SER A 168 -11.30 -10.37 4.06
CA SER A 168 -12.73 -10.23 3.76
C SER A 168 -13.20 -8.78 3.83
N LEU A 169 -12.74 -8.02 4.82
CA LEU A 169 -13.13 -6.61 4.97
C LEU A 169 -12.52 -5.72 3.88
N ARG A 170 -11.30 -6.00 3.40
CA ARG A 170 -10.72 -5.32 2.23
C ARG A 170 -11.57 -5.56 0.99
N ALA A 171 -11.96 -6.82 0.73
CA ALA A 171 -12.84 -7.16 -0.38
C ALA A 171 -14.17 -6.41 -0.29
N GLU A 172 -14.85 -6.46 0.87
CA GLU A 172 -16.13 -5.77 1.10
C GLU A 172 -16.01 -4.25 0.86
N VAL A 173 -14.99 -3.58 1.39
CA VAL A 173 -14.78 -2.14 1.19
C VAL A 173 -14.50 -1.83 -0.28
N THR A 174 -13.73 -2.67 -0.96
CA THR A 174 -13.43 -2.51 -2.38
C THR A 174 -14.68 -2.67 -3.24
N GLU A 175 -15.54 -3.64 -2.94
CA GLU A 175 -16.83 -3.85 -3.61
C GLU A 175 -17.79 -2.66 -3.41
N ILE A 176 -17.71 -1.96 -2.28
CA ILE A 176 -18.48 -0.74 -2.04
C ILE A 176 -17.93 0.44 -2.84
N ILE A 177 -16.62 0.63 -2.85
CA ILE A 177 -15.97 1.83 -3.40
C ILE A 177 -15.91 1.80 -4.93
N ARG A 178 -15.53 0.66 -5.53
CA ARG A 178 -15.31 0.53 -6.98
C ARG A 178 -16.51 0.91 -7.84
N PRO A 179 -17.74 0.42 -7.55
CA PRO A 179 -18.92 0.79 -8.35
C PRO A 179 -19.31 2.26 -8.25
N LEU A 180 -18.92 2.94 -7.16
CA LEU A 180 -19.23 4.35 -6.97
C LEU A 180 -18.32 5.28 -7.80
N GLY A 181 -17.22 4.78 -8.36
CA GLY A 181 -16.28 5.57 -9.17
C GLY A 181 -15.66 6.75 -8.42
N ILE A 182 -15.59 6.67 -7.09
CA ILE A 182 -15.06 7.73 -6.23
C ILE A 182 -13.54 7.63 -6.19
N THR A 183 -12.87 8.78 -6.21
CA THR A 183 -11.42 8.84 -6.00
C THR A 183 -11.09 8.50 -4.54
N VAL A 184 -10.10 7.63 -4.32
CA VAL A 184 -9.70 7.21 -2.97
C VAL A 184 -8.20 7.34 -2.79
N VAL A 185 -7.79 7.87 -1.64
CA VAL A 185 -6.41 7.74 -1.16
C VAL A 185 -6.40 6.93 0.12
N LEU A 186 -5.71 5.81 0.07
CA LEU A 186 -5.53 4.87 1.17
C LEU A 186 -4.12 5.05 1.77
N VAL A 187 -4.03 5.25 3.07
CA VAL A 187 -2.75 5.19 3.80
C VAL A 187 -2.64 3.84 4.47
N THR A 188 -1.54 3.16 4.25
CA THR A 188 -1.23 1.90 4.93
C THR A 188 0.28 1.67 5.07
N HIS A 189 0.67 0.82 6.00
CA HIS A 189 2.02 0.26 6.09
C HIS A 189 2.03 -1.23 5.68
N ASP A 190 0.87 -1.80 5.36
CA ASP A 190 0.70 -3.18 4.93
C ASP A 190 0.73 -3.25 3.39
N ARG A 191 1.64 -4.08 2.87
CA ARG A 191 1.83 -4.29 1.43
C ARG A 191 0.65 -4.99 0.79
N GLU A 192 0.09 -5.99 1.48
CA GLU A 192 -1.05 -6.76 0.96
C GLU A 192 -2.28 -5.87 0.79
N GLU A 193 -2.49 -4.93 1.73
CA GLU A 193 -3.55 -3.93 1.62
C GLU A 193 -3.36 -3.05 0.39
N ALA A 194 -2.15 -2.49 0.21
CA ALA A 194 -1.85 -1.63 -0.92
C ALA A 194 -1.98 -2.38 -2.25
N PHE A 195 -1.42 -3.60 -2.33
CA PHE A 195 -1.37 -4.40 -3.56
C PHE A 195 -2.74 -4.93 -3.99
N SER A 196 -3.63 -5.23 -3.03
CA SER A 196 -4.95 -5.80 -3.33
C SER A 196 -6.01 -4.75 -3.69
N VAL A 197 -5.84 -3.50 -3.25
CA VAL A 197 -6.90 -2.48 -3.37
C VAL A 197 -6.56 -1.38 -4.37
N ALA A 198 -5.28 -0.98 -4.49
CA ALA A 198 -4.89 0.20 -5.23
C ALA A 198 -4.67 -0.06 -6.72
N ASP A 199 -5.04 0.93 -7.55
CA ASP A 199 -4.66 0.98 -8.96
C ASP A 199 -3.20 1.43 -9.12
N ARG A 200 -2.76 2.31 -8.21
CA ARG A 200 -1.39 2.83 -8.15
C ARG A 200 -0.96 3.01 -6.71
N ILE A 201 0.31 2.81 -6.47
CA ILE A 201 0.94 2.94 -5.15
C ILE A 201 2.00 4.04 -5.23
N ALA A 202 1.97 4.97 -4.27
CA ALA A 202 3.06 5.90 -4.01
C ALA A 202 3.83 5.42 -2.78
N LEU A 203 5.06 4.97 -3.02
CA LEU A 203 5.94 4.46 -1.97
C LEU A 203 6.65 5.61 -1.29
N MET A 204 6.45 5.76 0.01
CA MET A 204 6.99 6.86 0.81
C MET A 204 8.13 6.42 1.73
N ARG A 205 9.18 7.26 1.79
CA ARG A 205 10.30 7.12 2.72
C ARG A 205 10.80 8.50 3.16
N ASN A 206 10.96 8.71 4.47
CA ASN A 206 11.53 9.94 5.04
C ASN A 206 10.88 11.23 4.50
N GLY A 207 9.55 11.27 4.47
CA GLY A 207 8.79 12.44 4.02
C GLY A 207 8.67 12.60 2.50
N LYS A 208 9.27 11.72 1.69
CA LYS A 208 9.28 11.80 0.22
C LYS A 208 8.59 10.61 -0.42
N VAL A 209 7.97 10.84 -1.58
CA VAL A 209 7.58 9.77 -2.49
C VAL A 209 8.84 9.35 -3.26
N VAL A 210 9.26 8.08 -3.11
CA VAL A 210 10.50 7.55 -3.70
C VAL A 210 10.25 6.74 -4.96
N GLN A 211 9.03 6.21 -5.12
CA GLN A 211 8.60 5.52 -6.34
C GLN A 211 7.08 5.56 -6.42
N GLU A 212 6.56 5.68 -7.65
CA GLU A 212 5.14 5.52 -7.97
C GLU A 212 4.98 4.54 -9.12
N GLY A 213 3.90 3.76 -9.12
CA GLY A 213 3.58 2.81 -10.17
C GLY A 213 2.42 1.90 -9.79
N THR A 214 2.07 0.97 -10.66
CA THR A 214 1.15 -0.11 -10.33
C THR A 214 1.75 -1.03 -9.27
N PRO A 215 0.96 -1.86 -8.57
CA PRO A 215 1.49 -2.89 -7.68
C PRO A 215 2.58 -3.74 -8.34
N GLU A 216 2.37 -4.16 -9.59
CA GLU A 216 3.30 -4.95 -10.37
C GLU A 216 4.60 -4.18 -10.66
N ASP A 217 4.52 -2.88 -11.02
CA ASP A 217 5.71 -2.05 -11.26
C ASP A 217 6.59 -1.97 -10.01
N LEU A 218 5.99 -1.77 -8.82
CA LEU A 218 6.75 -1.70 -7.58
C LEU A 218 7.39 -3.03 -7.22
N TYR A 219 6.73 -4.14 -7.50
CA TYR A 219 7.20 -5.47 -7.17
C TYR A 219 8.28 -5.97 -8.15
N PHE A 220 8.05 -5.83 -9.46
CA PHE A 220 8.93 -6.35 -10.49
C PHE A 220 10.00 -5.36 -10.96
N ALA A 221 9.79 -4.06 -10.81
CA ALA A 221 10.72 -3.00 -11.23
C ALA A 221 10.98 -1.97 -10.10
N PRO A 222 11.41 -2.41 -8.90
CA PRO A 222 11.71 -1.48 -7.81
C PRO A 222 12.87 -0.56 -8.17
N SER A 223 12.74 0.73 -7.82
CA SER A 223 13.72 1.77 -8.14
C SER A 223 15.01 1.71 -7.31
N SER A 224 15.06 0.88 -6.26
CA SER A 224 16.21 0.78 -5.36
C SER A 224 16.18 -0.53 -4.55
N ARG A 225 17.33 -0.90 -3.96
CA ARG A 225 17.42 -2.00 -2.98
C ARG A 225 16.41 -1.84 -1.82
N TRP A 226 16.25 -0.60 -1.34
CA TRP A 226 15.30 -0.34 -0.27
C TRP A 226 13.86 -0.59 -0.70
N ALA A 227 13.46 -0.09 -1.88
CA ALA A 227 12.14 -0.35 -2.44
C ALA A 227 11.91 -1.86 -2.63
N ALA A 228 12.87 -2.56 -3.24
CA ALA A 228 12.82 -4.00 -3.42
C ALA A 228 12.57 -4.78 -2.12
N ALA A 229 13.33 -4.46 -1.06
CA ALA A 229 13.22 -5.10 0.25
C ALA A 229 11.92 -4.72 0.98
N PHE A 230 11.45 -3.48 0.79
CA PHE A 230 10.24 -3.00 1.43
C PHE A 230 8.98 -3.63 0.83
N VAL A 231 8.89 -3.77 -0.49
CA VAL A 231 7.69 -4.29 -1.17
C VAL A 231 7.59 -5.81 -1.16
N GLY A 232 8.68 -6.55 -0.94
CA GLY A 232 8.63 -8.01 -0.87
C GLY A 232 9.98 -8.63 -0.55
N ALA A 233 9.97 -9.90 -0.18
CA ALA A 233 11.19 -10.67 -0.09
C ALA A 233 11.89 -10.73 -1.46
N GLY A 234 13.23 -10.75 -1.47
CA GLY A 234 13.99 -10.83 -2.69
C GLY A 234 15.45 -11.17 -2.44
N ASN A 235 16.02 -11.94 -3.33
CA ASN A 235 17.44 -12.22 -3.37
C ASN A 235 18.14 -11.09 -4.13
N VAL A 236 18.88 -10.26 -3.44
CA VAL A 236 19.69 -9.20 -4.08
C VAL A 236 21.12 -9.72 -4.24
N LEU A 237 21.51 -9.98 -5.49
CA LEU A 237 22.80 -10.54 -5.85
C LEU A 237 23.65 -9.47 -6.51
N THR A 238 24.79 -9.15 -5.91
CA THR A 238 25.76 -8.26 -6.56
C THR A 238 26.56 -9.07 -7.59
N GLY A 239 26.44 -8.70 -8.85
CA GLY A 239 27.14 -9.32 -9.96
C GLY A 239 28.19 -8.39 -10.60
N ARG A 240 29.14 -8.97 -11.33
CA ARG A 240 30.12 -8.25 -12.14
C ARG A 240 29.49 -7.81 -13.46
N VAL A 241 29.68 -6.56 -13.84
CA VAL A 241 29.22 -6.04 -15.13
C VAL A 241 30.31 -6.22 -16.17
N ALA A 242 30.00 -6.97 -17.24
CA ALA A 242 30.90 -7.17 -18.36
C ALA A 242 30.11 -7.28 -19.69
N GLY A 243 30.46 -6.50 -20.70
CA GLY A 243 29.83 -6.58 -22.03
C GLY A 243 28.34 -6.31 -22.08
N GLY A 244 27.79 -5.48 -21.15
CA GLY A 244 26.36 -5.21 -21.05
C GLY A 244 25.56 -6.30 -20.35
N LEU A 245 26.24 -7.21 -19.65
CA LEU A 245 25.66 -8.29 -18.85
C LEU A 245 26.13 -8.21 -17.41
N VAL A 246 25.32 -8.71 -16.47
CA VAL A 246 25.63 -8.88 -15.04
C VAL A 246 25.79 -10.37 -14.76
N GLU A 247 26.99 -10.79 -14.39
CA GLU A 247 27.32 -12.18 -14.03
C GLU A 247 27.08 -12.38 -12.52
N THR A 248 26.26 -13.36 -12.16
CA THR A 248 25.94 -13.74 -10.77
C THR A 248 26.09 -15.25 -10.58
N PRO A 249 26.12 -15.76 -9.32
CA PRO A 249 26.18 -17.20 -9.06
C PRO A 249 25.02 -18.02 -9.63
N ILE A 250 23.87 -17.39 -9.92
CA ILE A 250 22.67 -18.08 -10.42
C ILE A 250 22.38 -17.82 -11.90
N GLY A 251 23.23 -17.07 -12.60
CA GLY A 251 23.08 -16.79 -14.03
C GLY A 251 23.59 -15.44 -14.47
N VAL A 252 23.38 -15.16 -15.76
CA VAL A 252 23.82 -13.94 -16.44
C VAL A 252 22.59 -13.16 -16.88
N PHE A 253 22.53 -11.86 -16.55
CA PHE A 253 21.38 -11.00 -16.77
C PHE A 253 21.75 -9.77 -17.60
N PRO A 254 20.85 -9.24 -18.44
CA PRO A 254 21.08 -7.99 -19.14
C PRO A 254 21.29 -6.81 -18.18
N ALA A 255 22.39 -6.08 -18.35
CA ALA A 255 22.68 -4.87 -17.57
C ALA A 255 21.98 -3.66 -18.21
N ASN A 256 20.65 -3.59 -18.08
CA ASN A 256 19.83 -2.55 -18.69
C ASN A 256 20.22 -1.15 -18.18
N GLY A 257 21.20 -0.48 -18.80
CA GLY A 257 21.68 0.86 -18.46
C GLY A 257 22.96 0.94 -17.60
N ALA A 258 23.45 -0.16 -17.00
CA ALA A 258 24.66 -0.20 -16.15
C ALA A 258 26.00 -0.23 -16.93
N SER A 259 26.05 0.25 -18.14
CA SER A 259 27.20 0.08 -19.07
C SER A 259 28.52 0.68 -18.54
N ALA A 260 28.52 1.55 -17.53
CA ALA A 260 29.69 2.16 -16.93
C ALA A 260 30.07 1.64 -15.54
N ALA A 261 29.22 0.83 -14.88
CA ALA A 261 29.47 0.31 -13.54
C ALA A 261 30.31 -0.99 -13.62
N LEU A 262 31.21 -1.20 -12.63
CA LEU A 262 31.96 -2.45 -12.49
C LEU A 262 31.15 -3.58 -11.85
N ALA A 263 30.10 -3.22 -11.08
CA ALA A 263 29.18 -4.14 -10.42
C ALA A 263 27.76 -3.58 -10.43
N ALA A 264 26.78 -4.46 -10.44
CA ALA A 264 25.36 -4.12 -10.34
C ALA A 264 24.62 -5.18 -9.50
N ASP A 265 23.47 -4.78 -8.94
CA ASP A 265 22.62 -5.68 -8.19
C ASP A 265 21.52 -6.24 -9.08
N VAL A 266 21.32 -7.53 -8.96
CA VAL A 266 20.23 -8.25 -9.60
C VAL A 266 19.23 -8.67 -8.52
N LEU A 267 17.98 -8.31 -8.69
CA LEU A 267 16.91 -8.75 -7.79
C LEU A 267 16.22 -9.98 -8.36
N VAL A 268 16.26 -11.08 -7.62
CA VAL A 268 15.53 -12.30 -7.97
C VAL A 268 14.49 -12.58 -6.91
N ARG A 269 13.22 -12.59 -7.31
CA ARG A 269 12.12 -12.90 -6.40
C ARG A 269 12.14 -14.38 -6.01
N PRO A 270 11.79 -14.73 -4.75
CA PRO A 270 11.87 -16.11 -4.25
C PRO A 270 11.09 -17.14 -5.06
N GLU A 271 9.95 -16.74 -5.62
CA GLU A 271 9.09 -17.58 -6.47
C GLU A 271 9.70 -17.90 -7.84
N LEU A 272 10.69 -17.12 -8.29
CA LEU A 272 11.42 -17.39 -9.53
C LEU A 272 12.50 -18.46 -9.38
N LEU A 273 12.90 -18.81 -8.14
CA LEU A 273 13.90 -19.82 -7.87
C LEU A 273 13.27 -21.20 -7.72
N GLU A 274 13.48 -22.06 -8.71
CA GLU A 274 13.12 -23.48 -8.66
C GLU A 274 14.24 -24.29 -8.04
N LEU A 275 13.90 -25.16 -7.08
CA LEU A 275 14.81 -26.08 -6.43
C LEU A 275 14.54 -27.50 -6.94
N GLN A 276 15.51 -28.09 -7.63
CA GLN A 276 15.43 -29.48 -8.07
C GLN A 276 16.36 -30.34 -7.22
N PRO A 277 15.86 -31.38 -6.49
CA PRO A 277 16.70 -32.31 -5.79
C PRO A 277 17.76 -32.92 -6.72
N ASP A 278 19.03 -32.71 -6.43
CA ASP A 278 20.13 -33.16 -7.26
C ASP A 278 21.35 -33.44 -6.35
N PRO A 279 21.77 -34.72 -6.19
CA PRO A 279 22.93 -35.06 -5.36
C PRO A 279 24.23 -34.36 -5.81
N ALA A 280 24.35 -33.98 -7.10
CA ALA A 280 25.48 -33.26 -7.66
C ALA A 280 25.24 -31.72 -7.66
N GLY A 281 24.08 -31.26 -7.25
CA GLY A 281 23.72 -29.86 -7.24
C GLY A 281 24.64 -29.02 -6.34
N ALA A 282 24.90 -27.76 -6.74
CA ALA A 282 25.77 -26.85 -6.00
C ALA A 282 25.11 -26.27 -4.73
N GLY A 283 23.78 -26.15 -4.70
CA GLY A 283 23.03 -25.60 -3.56
C GLY A 283 22.78 -26.62 -2.47
N GLU A 284 22.69 -26.16 -1.22
CA GLU A 284 22.31 -26.97 -0.04
C GLU A 284 21.15 -26.31 0.70
N VAL A 285 20.08 -27.06 0.96
CA VAL A 285 18.92 -26.57 1.73
C VAL A 285 19.31 -26.49 3.21
N VAL A 286 19.55 -25.27 3.71
CA VAL A 286 20.01 -25.02 5.10
C VAL A 286 18.85 -24.70 6.06
N ALA A 287 17.70 -24.26 5.55
CA ALA A 287 16.51 -24.05 6.37
C ALA A 287 15.22 -24.22 5.56
N ARG A 288 14.13 -24.57 6.24
CA ARG A 288 12.80 -24.72 5.67
C ARG A 288 11.75 -24.17 6.64
N GLU A 289 10.87 -23.32 6.15
CA GLU A 289 9.74 -22.78 6.88
C GLU A 289 8.44 -23.13 6.16
N PHE A 290 7.60 -23.95 6.78
CA PHE A 290 6.29 -24.33 6.25
C PHE A 290 5.22 -23.32 6.70
N ARG A 291 4.48 -22.75 5.75
CA ARG A 291 3.41 -21.76 6.00
C ARG A 291 2.03 -22.21 5.47
N GLY A 292 1.71 -23.48 5.55
CA GLY A 292 0.45 -24.05 5.06
C GLY A 292 0.51 -24.34 3.57
N HIS A 293 0.01 -23.45 2.73
CA HIS A 293 0.01 -23.65 1.26
C HIS A 293 1.38 -23.38 0.63
N ASP A 294 2.30 -22.71 1.35
CA ASP A 294 3.62 -22.36 0.87
C ASP A 294 4.74 -22.90 1.76
N VAL A 295 5.91 -23.08 1.16
CA VAL A 295 7.16 -23.40 1.86
C VAL A 295 8.25 -22.45 1.40
N PHE A 296 8.92 -21.82 2.38
CA PHE A 296 10.11 -21.02 2.15
C PHE A 296 11.35 -21.83 2.47
N TYR A 297 12.28 -21.87 1.52
CA TYR A 297 13.57 -22.53 1.66
C TYR A 297 14.68 -21.50 1.72
N ARG A 298 15.66 -21.70 2.60
CA ARG A 298 16.95 -21.03 2.52
C ARG A 298 17.96 -22.02 1.94
N VAL A 299 18.63 -21.62 0.88
CA VAL A 299 19.59 -22.44 0.14
C VAL A 299 20.93 -21.73 0.13
N LEU A 300 21.98 -22.41 0.56
CA LEU A 300 23.35 -21.91 0.49
C LEU A 300 23.96 -22.34 -0.86
N LEU A 301 24.37 -21.37 -1.67
CA LEU A 301 25.04 -21.56 -2.96
C LEU A 301 26.32 -20.72 -2.98
N ASP A 302 27.48 -21.35 -3.07
CA ASP A 302 28.79 -20.67 -3.14
C ASP A 302 29.00 -19.58 -2.07
N GLY A 303 28.51 -19.84 -0.84
CA GLY A 303 28.58 -18.91 0.29
C GLY A 303 27.50 -17.81 0.28
N VAL A 304 26.60 -17.79 -0.71
CA VAL A 304 25.46 -16.87 -0.79
C VAL A 304 24.19 -17.59 -0.33
N GLU A 305 23.47 -17.00 0.61
CA GLU A 305 22.16 -17.50 1.04
C GLU A 305 21.06 -16.97 0.14
N LEU A 306 20.29 -17.88 -0.46
CA LEU A 306 19.16 -17.60 -1.34
C LEU A 306 17.86 -18.05 -0.68
N VAL A 307 16.79 -17.31 -0.89
CA VAL A 307 15.44 -17.67 -0.49
C VAL A 307 14.65 -18.11 -1.71
N SER A 308 14.05 -19.32 -1.65
CA SER A 308 13.10 -19.79 -2.65
C SER A 308 11.73 -19.99 -2.00
N HIS A 309 10.68 -19.64 -2.73
CA HIS A 309 9.29 -19.82 -2.35
C HIS A 309 8.62 -20.83 -3.26
N ARG A 310 8.10 -21.93 -2.68
CA ARG A 310 7.51 -23.04 -3.42
C ARG A 310 6.14 -23.44 -2.85
N PRO A 311 5.24 -23.98 -3.67
CA PRO A 311 4.02 -24.61 -3.17
C PRO A 311 4.31 -25.74 -2.19
N SER A 312 3.48 -25.92 -1.18
CA SER A 312 3.67 -26.96 -0.15
C SER A 312 3.57 -28.39 -0.68
N THR A 313 3.13 -28.56 -1.93
CA THR A 313 3.14 -29.84 -2.65
C THR A 313 4.52 -30.28 -3.11
N GLU A 314 5.48 -29.37 -3.15
CA GLU A 314 6.87 -29.60 -3.57
C GLU A 314 7.79 -29.58 -2.35
N VAL A 315 7.96 -30.72 -1.72
CA VAL A 315 8.76 -30.81 -0.47
C VAL A 315 10.19 -31.23 -0.78
N VAL A 316 11.15 -30.35 -0.45
CA VAL A 316 12.58 -30.64 -0.47
C VAL A 316 13.06 -30.84 0.96
N PRO A 317 13.66 -31.98 1.32
CA PRO A 317 14.16 -32.25 2.67
C PRO A 317 15.29 -31.28 3.07
N LEU A 318 15.36 -30.98 4.38
CA LEU A 318 16.49 -30.23 4.95
C LEU A 318 17.82 -30.99 4.75
N GLY A 319 18.89 -30.30 4.40
CA GLY A 319 20.21 -30.88 4.11
C GLY A 319 20.33 -31.46 2.70
N SER A 320 19.26 -31.43 1.89
CA SER A 320 19.34 -31.90 0.51
C SER A 320 20.24 -31.01 -0.35
N ARG A 321 20.98 -31.67 -1.27
CA ARG A 321 21.66 -30.98 -2.37
C ARG A 321 20.64 -30.72 -3.47
N VAL A 322 20.72 -29.52 -4.04
CA VAL A 322 19.77 -29.07 -5.08
C VAL A 322 20.52 -28.35 -6.23
N SER A 323 20.04 -28.54 -7.43
CA SER A 323 20.30 -27.60 -8.53
C SER A 323 19.26 -26.49 -8.49
N ILE A 324 19.72 -25.25 -8.75
CA ILE A 324 18.88 -24.07 -8.75
C ILE A 324 18.63 -23.66 -10.20
N ARG A 325 17.37 -23.51 -10.56
CA ARG A 325 16.96 -22.99 -11.87
C ARG A 325 16.17 -21.71 -11.69
N LEU A 326 16.30 -20.81 -12.64
CA LEU A 326 15.47 -19.61 -12.69
C LEU A 326 14.31 -19.89 -13.66
N HIS A 327 13.07 -19.67 -13.16
CA HIS A 327 11.93 -19.61 -14.06
C HIS A 327 11.99 -18.36 -14.93
N ASP A 328 11.43 -18.46 -16.13
CA ASP A 328 11.25 -17.30 -17.00
C ASP A 328 10.42 -16.24 -16.26
N GLY A 329 11.02 -15.09 -16.05
CA GLY A 329 10.42 -13.98 -15.32
C GLY A 329 11.24 -12.70 -15.42
N HIS A 330 10.65 -11.59 -14.98
CA HIS A 330 11.34 -10.31 -14.97
C HIS A 330 12.34 -10.27 -13.80
N VAL A 331 13.61 -10.12 -14.12
CA VAL A 331 14.70 -9.97 -13.15
C VAL A 331 15.31 -8.59 -13.32
N PRO A 332 14.93 -7.61 -12.47
CA PRO A 332 15.43 -6.25 -12.58
C PRO A 332 16.86 -6.13 -12.09
N VAL A 333 17.63 -5.27 -12.75
CA VAL A 333 18.93 -4.80 -12.30
C VAL A 333 18.71 -3.50 -11.53
N LEU A 334 19.17 -3.45 -10.27
CA LEU A 334 19.06 -2.28 -9.38
C LEU A 334 20.35 -1.45 -9.47
N TYR A 335 20.19 -0.13 -9.43
CA TYR A 335 21.29 0.83 -9.51
C TYR A 335 21.47 1.65 -8.23
#